data_28c3df7273be082fac97efc9136eb63d
#
_entry.id   28c3df7273be082fac97efc9136eb63d
#
_cell.length_a   1.000
_cell.length_b   1.000
_cell.length_c   1.000
_cell.angle_alpha   90.00
_cell.angle_beta   90.00
_cell.angle_gamma   90.00
#
_symmetry.space_group_name_H-M   'P 1'
#
loop_
_entity.id
_entity.type
_entity.pdbx_description
1 polymer ?
#
loop_
_entity_poly.entity_id
_entity_poly.type
_entity_poly.pdbx_seq_one_letter_code
_entity_poly.pdbx_strand_id
1 'polypeptide(L)'
;MXXXXLLLQLLTGGGQHRQGGLTQPGAVSSALGGSVTISCRTSQAVHVYNSNHLLSWYQQRDGEKPKLLIYYASTRASGIPGRFTGSGSNSDFTLTISGVQTEDAAMLKCHSSDNF
;
A
#
# COMPACT_ATOMS: atom_id res chain seq x y z
N MET A 1 10.30 13.07 -26.21
CA MET A 1 9.92 12.75 -25.84
C MET A 1 9.12 12.84 -25.04
N UNK A 2 8.41 12.95 -24.93
CA UNK A 2 8.00 13.00 -24.44
C UNK A 2 7.68 12.64 -23.92
N UNK A 3 7.57 12.35 -23.04
CA UNK A 3 7.34 11.93 -22.60
C UNK A 3 6.57 11.83 -22.20
N UNK A 4 5.68 11.39 -22.32
CA UNK A 4 5.07 11.33 -22.00
C UNK A 4 4.93 11.04 -21.12
N UNK A 5 4.69 11.21 -20.37
CA UNK A 5 4.63 10.96 -19.64
C UNK A 5 3.82 10.43 -19.54
N LEU A 6 3.69 9.33 -19.50
CA LEU A 6 2.61 8.43 -19.25
C LEU A 6 2.37 8.39 -17.77
N LEU A 7 1.22 8.71 -17.38
CA LEU A 7 0.88 8.67 -15.97
C LEU A 7 0.30 7.32 -15.63
N LEU A 8 0.77 6.78 -14.51
CA LEU A 8 0.25 5.55 -13.99
C LEU A 8 -0.63 5.86 -12.82
N GLN A 9 -1.84 5.38 -12.84
CA GLN A 9 -2.76 5.66 -11.75
C GLN A 9 -2.87 4.46 -10.85
N LEU A 10 -2.63 4.68 -9.57
CA LEU A 10 -2.75 3.65 -8.56
C LEU A 10 -3.95 3.98 -7.71
N LEU A 11 -4.73 2.98 -7.40
CA LEU A 11 -5.90 3.17 -6.56
C LEU A 11 -5.63 2.65 -5.19
N THR A 12 -6.18 3.31 -4.19
CA THR A 12 -6.09 2.81 -2.84
C THR A 12 -7.49 2.49 -2.38
N GLY A 13 -7.61 1.43 -1.65
CA GLY A 13 -8.92 0.99 -1.22
C GLY A 13 -8.95 0.62 0.22
N GLY A 14 -10.11 0.25 0.68
CA GLY A 14 -10.28 -0.25 2.02
C GLY A 14 -10.43 0.80 3.07
N GLY A 15 -10.37 2.02 2.71
CA GLY A 15 -10.36 3.04 3.73
C GLY A 15 -11.71 3.39 4.26
N GLN A 16 -12.78 3.11 3.52
CA GLN A 16 -14.02 3.54 3.98
C GLN A 16 -14.69 2.59 4.88
N HIS A 17 -14.10 1.52 5.24
CA HIS A 17 -14.76 0.63 6.13
C HIS A 17 -14.79 1.21 7.45
N ARG A 18 -15.89 1.12 8.07
CA ARG A 18 -15.87 1.61 9.29
C ARG A 18 -15.37 0.73 10.26
N GLN A 19 -15.28 -0.53 10.09
CA GLN A 19 -14.71 -1.29 11.07
C GLN A 19 -13.28 -1.14 11.06
N GLY A 20 -12.52 -1.05 11.93
CA GLY A 20 -11.09 -0.91 11.96
C GLY A 20 -10.60 0.49 11.76
N GLY A 21 -11.44 1.36 11.34
CA GLY A 21 -11.08 2.75 11.22
C GLY A 21 -9.94 3.05 10.26
N LEU A 22 -9.79 2.29 9.21
CA LEU A 22 -8.76 2.58 8.22
C LEU A 22 -9.16 3.75 7.36
N THR A 23 -8.21 4.59 7.04
CA THR A 23 -8.44 5.72 6.17
C THR A 23 -7.31 5.83 5.17
N GLN A 24 -7.63 5.95 3.92
CA GLN A 24 -6.62 6.10 2.88
C GLN A 24 -7.09 7.11 1.86
N PRO A 25 -6.17 7.74 1.16
CA PRO A 25 -6.56 8.60 0.06
C PRO A 25 -7.18 7.75 -1.03
N GLY A 26 -7.96 8.34 -1.88
CA GLY A 26 -8.64 7.61 -2.92
C GLY A 26 -7.72 7.13 -4.02
N ALA A 27 -7.14 8.02 -4.76
CA ALA A 27 -6.31 7.64 -5.89
C ALA A 27 -5.06 8.49 -5.91
N VAL A 28 -3.97 7.89 -6.35
CA VAL A 28 -2.75 8.63 -6.55
C VAL A 28 -2.23 8.28 -7.92
N SER A 29 -1.43 9.14 -8.50
CA SER A 29 -0.86 8.87 -9.80
C SER A 29 0.56 9.36 -9.84
N SER A 30 1.31 8.82 -10.77
CA SER A 30 2.71 9.18 -10.94
C SER A 30 3.11 8.90 -12.35
N ALA A 31 4.10 9.63 -12.84
CA ALA A 31 4.66 9.31 -14.15
C ALA A 31 5.45 8.01 -14.03
N LEU A 32 5.52 7.28 -15.11
CA LEU A 32 6.32 6.06 -15.11
C LEU A 32 7.76 6.41 -14.75
N GLY A 33 8.36 5.58 -13.95
CA GLY A 33 9.71 5.83 -13.45
C GLY A 33 9.76 6.70 -12.23
N GLY A 34 8.65 7.32 -11.85
CA GLY A 34 8.63 8.18 -10.68
C GLY A 34 8.41 7.40 -9.41
N SER A 35 8.06 8.13 -8.37
CA SER A 35 7.86 7.54 -7.06
C SER A 35 6.51 7.97 -6.51
N VAL A 36 5.85 7.08 -5.82
CA VAL A 36 4.56 7.42 -5.22
C VAL A 36 4.53 6.89 -3.81
N THR A 37 3.93 7.65 -2.91
CA THR A 37 3.80 7.26 -1.52
C THR A 37 2.32 7.27 -1.17
N ILE A 38 1.86 6.18 -0.58
CA ILE A 38 0.47 5.99 -0.21
C ILE A 38 0.40 5.87 1.29
N SER A 39 -0.53 6.59 1.90
CA SER A 39 -0.66 6.58 3.35
C SER A 39 -1.83 5.74 3.79
N CYS A 40 -1.68 5.17 4.96
CA CYS A 40 -2.73 4.41 5.62
C CYS A 40 -2.73 4.82 7.07
N ARG A 41 -3.88 5.23 7.56
CA ARG A 41 -3.98 5.65 8.94
C ARG A 41 -5.10 4.86 9.61
N THR A 42 -4.83 4.36 10.80
CA THR A 42 -5.82 3.60 11.54
C THR A 42 -6.33 4.44 12.69
N SER A 43 -7.56 4.17 13.13
CA SER A 43 -8.13 4.96 14.21
C SER A 43 -7.49 4.63 15.54
N GLN A 44 -6.91 3.46 15.66
CA GLN A 44 -6.19 3.06 16.86
C GLN A 44 -4.89 2.43 16.44
N ALA A 45 -3.92 2.41 17.33
CA ALA A 45 -2.65 1.79 17.02
C ALA A 45 -2.87 0.31 16.68
N VAL A 46 -2.17 -0.19 15.65
CA VAL A 46 -2.34 -1.56 15.27
C VAL A 46 -1.74 -2.48 16.33
N HIS A 47 -2.18 -3.70 16.35
CA HIS A 47 -1.68 -4.67 17.30
C HIS A 47 -0.21 -4.94 17.03
N VAL A 48 0.56 -5.14 18.08
CA VAL A 48 1.98 -5.45 17.97
C VAL A 48 2.22 -6.85 18.52
N TYR A 49 2.94 -7.66 17.77
CA TYR A 49 3.26 -9.01 18.18
C TYR A 49 4.74 -9.23 17.93
N ASN A 50 5.50 -9.57 18.96
CA ASN A 50 6.94 -9.76 18.86
C ASN A 50 7.60 -8.57 18.19
N SER A 51 7.23 -7.38 18.63
CA SER A 51 7.79 -6.13 18.10
C SER A 51 7.42 -5.86 16.64
N ASN A 52 6.47 -6.60 16.09
CA ASN A 52 6.04 -6.36 14.72
C ASN A 52 4.66 -5.74 14.74
N HIS A 53 4.50 -4.63 14.01
CA HIS A 53 3.21 -3.99 13.87
C HIS A 53 2.43 -4.76 12.82
N LEU A 54 1.25 -5.23 13.19
CA LEU A 54 0.51 -6.14 12.31
C LEU A 54 -0.28 -5.37 11.29
N LEU A 55 0.40 -4.91 10.29
CA LEU A 55 -0.23 -4.20 9.19
C LEU A 55 0.37 -4.69 7.89
N SER A 56 -0.48 -4.94 6.91
CA SER A 56 -0.06 -5.48 5.63
C SER A 56 -0.54 -4.61 4.50
N TRP A 57 0.16 -4.68 3.37
CA TRP A 57 -0.23 -3.99 2.16
C TRP A 57 -0.48 -5.01 1.07
N TYR A 58 -1.56 -4.82 0.32
CA TYR A 58 -1.95 -5.72 -0.75
C TYR A 58 -2.14 -4.95 -2.04
N GLN A 59 -1.93 -5.64 -3.15
CA GLN A 59 -2.15 -5.10 -4.47
C GLN A 59 -3.18 -5.99 -5.15
N GLN A 60 -4.16 -5.38 -5.78
CA GLN A 60 -5.16 -6.16 -6.49
C GLN A 60 -5.39 -5.56 -7.86
N ARG A 61 -5.09 -6.31 -8.91
CA ARG A 61 -5.37 -5.88 -10.25
C ARG A 61 -6.74 -6.37 -10.66
N ASP A 62 -7.30 -5.76 -11.71
CA ASP A 62 -8.62 -6.12 -12.16
C ASP A 62 -8.72 -7.60 -12.41
N GLY A 63 -9.74 -8.23 -11.85
CA GLY A 63 -9.99 -9.64 -12.11
C GLY A 63 -9.05 -10.59 -11.42
N GLU A 64 -8.20 -10.10 -10.52
CA GLU A 64 -7.25 -10.96 -9.86
C GLU A 64 -7.47 -10.95 -8.36
N LYS A 65 -6.92 -11.95 -7.70
CA LYS A 65 -6.96 -11.98 -6.25
C LYS A 65 -5.95 -11.01 -5.69
N PRO A 66 -6.19 -10.50 -4.48
CA PRO A 66 -5.19 -9.64 -3.86
C PRO A 66 -3.87 -10.36 -3.67
N LYS A 67 -2.79 -9.63 -3.86
CA LYS A 67 -1.46 -10.16 -3.70
C LYS A 67 -0.78 -9.44 -2.56
N LEU A 68 -0.20 -10.18 -1.64
CA LEU A 68 0.48 -9.59 -0.50
C LEU A 68 1.79 -8.95 -0.94
N LEU A 69 1.98 -7.69 -0.59
CA LEU A 69 3.23 -7.02 -0.91
C LEU A 69 4.13 -6.91 0.32
N ILE A 70 3.56 -6.43 1.42
CA ILE A 70 4.32 -6.12 2.63
C ILE A 70 3.56 -6.67 3.81
N TYR A 71 4.25 -7.22 4.79
CA TYR A 71 3.62 -7.59 6.05
C TYR A 71 4.47 -7.08 7.19
N TYR A 72 3.92 -7.07 8.39
CA TYR A 72 4.60 -6.52 9.57
C TYR A 72 5.08 -5.10 9.28
N ALA A 73 4.28 -4.37 8.52
CA ALA A 73 4.51 -2.97 8.18
C ALA A 73 5.68 -2.72 7.24
N SER A 74 6.75 -3.49 7.29
CA SER A 74 7.92 -3.19 6.48
C SER A 74 8.61 -4.39 5.85
N THR A 75 8.12 -5.59 6.05
CA THR A 75 8.77 -6.78 5.50
C THR A 75 8.16 -7.12 4.15
N ARG A 76 8.98 -7.22 3.11
CA ARG A 76 8.46 -7.57 1.80
C ARG A 76 8.14 -9.05 1.73
N ALA A 77 7.03 -9.37 1.10
CA ALA A 77 6.68 -10.76 0.88
C ALA A 77 7.61 -11.36 -0.16
N SER A 78 7.64 -12.68 -0.21
CA SER A 78 8.52 -13.38 -1.14
C SER A 78 8.22 -12.96 -2.58
N GLY A 79 9.24 -12.64 -3.32
CA GLY A 79 9.10 -12.29 -4.74
C GLY A 79 8.75 -10.84 -5.01
N ILE A 80 8.60 -10.03 -3.98
CA ILE A 80 8.23 -8.63 -4.19
C ILE A 80 9.49 -7.80 -4.38
N PRO A 81 9.56 -7.03 -5.46
CA PRO A 81 10.80 -6.26 -5.73
C PRO A 81 11.09 -5.22 -4.68
N GLY A 82 12.35 -4.85 -4.58
CA GLY A 82 12.77 -3.90 -3.56
C GLY A 82 12.25 -2.50 -3.77
N ARG A 83 11.66 -2.20 -4.92
CA ARG A 83 11.11 -0.87 -5.12
C ARG A 83 9.84 -0.63 -4.33
N PHE A 84 9.29 -1.67 -3.70
CA PHE A 84 8.16 -1.52 -2.80
C PHE A 84 8.70 -1.45 -1.37
N THR A 85 8.36 -0.41 -0.66
CA THR A 85 8.87 -0.19 0.69
C THR A 85 7.73 0.20 1.63
N GLY A 86 7.61 -0.48 2.74
CA GLY A 86 6.62 -0.13 3.75
C GLY A 86 7.29 0.46 4.96
N SER A 87 6.65 1.40 5.59
CA SER A 87 7.18 1.99 6.82
C SER A 87 6.04 2.49 7.68
N GLY A 88 6.38 2.92 8.88
CA GLY A 88 5.40 3.47 9.79
C GLY A 88 5.27 2.63 11.04
N SER A 89 4.50 3.14 11.98
CA SER A 89 4.26 2.45 13.21
C SER A 89 3.01 3.00 13.86
N ASN A 90 2.52 2.26 14.84
CA ASN A 90 1.36 2.66 15.61
C ASN A 90 0.11 2.81 14.77
N SER A 91 -0.20 4.00 14.28
CA SER A 91 -1.41 4.18 13.47
C SER A 91 -1.15 4.88 12.16
N ASP A 92 0.10 5.20 11.85
CA ASP A 92 0.44 5.89 10.60
C ASP A 92 1.43 5.05 9.82
N PHE A 93 1.04 4.65 8.62
CA PHE A 93 1.87 3.77 7.80
C PHE A 93 1.91 4.29 6.37
N THR A 94 2.98 4.00 5.66
CA THR A 94 3.10 4.39 4.27
C THR A 94 3.66 3.25 3.44
N LEU A 95 3.23 3.22 2.18
CA LEU A 95 3.80 2.34 1.18
C LEU A 95 4.40 3.23 0.11
N THR A 96 5.66 3.02 -0.21
CA THR A 96 6.32 3.80 -1.25
C THR A 96 6.68 2.85 -2.39
N ILE A 97 6.36 3.26 -3.61
CA ILE A 97 6.73 2.53 -4.80
C ILE A 97 7.64 3.44 -5.59
N SER A 98 8.88 3.05 -5.79
CA SER A 98 9.80 3.85 -6.57
C SER A 98 9.97 3.18 -7.92
N GLY A 99 10.36 3.95 -8.93
CA GLY A 99 10.52 3.40 -10.26
C GLY A 99 9.22 2.82 -10.79
N VAL A 100 8.13 3.55 -10.66
CA VAL A 100 6.80 3.04 -10.97
C VAL A 100 6.74 2.51 -12.39
N GLN A 101 6.14 1.34 -12.56
CA GLN A 101 6.01 0.68 -13.86
C GLN A 101 4.56 0.45 -14.19
N THR A 102 4.27 0.19 -15.47
CA THR A 102 2.88 0.01 -15.88
C THR A 102 2.19 -1.14 -15.14
N GLU A 103 2.92 -2.18 -14.84
CA GLU A 103 2.30 -3.30 -14.14
C GLU A 103 1.97 -2.97 -12.70
N ASP A 104 2.39 -1.81 -12.20
CA ASP A 104 2.03 -1.42 -10.84
C ASP A 104 0.63 -0.85 -10.75
N ALA A 105 -0.01 -0.55 -11.88
CA ALA A 105 -1.35 0.02 -11.85
C ALA A 105 -2.31 -0.98 -11.22
N ALA A 106 -2.89 -0.63 -10.09
CA ALA A 106 -3.69 -1.56 -9.33
C ALA A 106 -4.35 -0.83 -8.18
N MET A 107 -5.22 -1.54 -7.48
CA MET A 107 -5.76 -1.03 -6.25
C MET A 107 -4.84 -1.49 -5.13
N LEU A 108 -4.42 -0.55 -4.30
CA LEU A 108 -3.55 -0.86 -3.17
C LEU A 108 -4.33 -0.68 -1.89
N LYS A 109 -4.21 -1.63 -1.00
CA LYS A 109 -4.94 -1.60 0.26
C LYS A 109 -4.05 -1.92 1.41
N CYS A 110 -4.28 -1.28 2.55
CA CYS A 110 -3.64 -1.70 3.78
C CYS A 110 -4.66 -2.47 4.61
N HIS A 111 -4.17 -3.36 5.44
CA HIS A 111 -5.04 -4.18 6.27
C HIS A 111 -4.37 -4.39 7.62
N SER A 112 -5.13 -4.12 8.66
CA SER A 112 -4.65 -4.33 10.02
C SER A 112 -5.33 -5.56 10.58
N SER A 113 -4.60 -6.36 11.33
CA SER A 113 -5.22 -7.54 11.92
C SER A 113 -6.24 -7.18 12.97
N ASP A 114 -6.29 -5.92 13.40
CA ASP A 114 -7.33 -5.49 14.32
C ASP A 114 -8.64 -5.22 13.61
N ASN A 115 -8.64 -5.29 12.30
CA ASN A 115 -9.77 -4.85 11.53
C ASN A 115 -10.59 -6.06 11.11
N PHE A 116 -11.24 -6.67 12.03
CA PHE A 116 -12.03 -7.84 11.72
C PHE A 116 -13.47 -7.49 11.51
#